data_9f8079609970147f350974c46f65bd26
#
_entry.id   9f8079609970147f350974c46f65bd26
#
_cell.length_a   1.000
_cell.length_b   1.000
_cell.length_c   1.000
_cell.angle_alpha   90.00
_cell.angle_beta   90.00
_cell.angle_gamma   90.00
#
_symmetry.space_group_name_H-M   'P 1'
#
loop_
_entity.id
_entity.type
_entity.pdbx_description
1 polymer ?
#
loop_
_entity_poly.entity_id
_entity_poly.type
_entity_poly.pdbx_seq_one_letter_code
_entity_poly.pdbx_strand_id
1 'polypeptide(L)'
;MQIGWSKRFSAIGVLALIVAATASAEKNHGPGVTDTEIKIGQTIPYSGPNSMYGTIGRAQAAYFEMINAKGGVNGRKIRLISLDDAFSPPKTVEHTRRLVEADNVLLIFSSLGTPTNSAIYKYLNAKRVPQLFAISGAAKFDDPKQYP
;
A
#
# COMPACT_ATOMS: atom_id res chain seq x y z
N MET A 1 53.59 -68.50 17.79
CA MET A 1 52.20 -68.50 17.34
C MET A 1 51.62 -67.23 17.91
N GLN A 2 51.66 -66.13 17.14
CA GLN A 2 51.12 -64.82 17.58
C GLN A 2 50.06 -64.37 16.59
N ILE A 3 48.85 -64.20 17.10
CA ILE A 3 47.72 -63.77 16.31
C ILE A 3 47.66 -62.24 16.39
N GLY A 4 47.92 -61.57 15.25
CA GLY A 4 47.83 -60.13 15.13
C GLY A 4 46.36 -59.66 14.94
N TRP A 5 45.90 -58.85 15.85
CA TRP A 5 44.57 -58.25 15.73
C TRP A 5 44.67 -56.85 15.07
N SER A 6 44.25 -56.77 13.78
CA SER A 6 44.18 -55.51 13.06
C SER A 6 42.90 -54.77 13.45
N LYS A 7 43.05 -53.60 14.14
CA LYS A 7 41.99 -52.67 14.43
C LYS A 7 41.66 -51.85 13.15
N ARG A 8 40.50 -52.12 12.54
CA ARG A 8 39.96 -51.25 11.50
C ARG A 8 39.23 -50.09 12.17
N PHE A 9 39.80 -48.90 12.10
CA PHE A 9 39.10 -47.67 12.45
C PHE A 9 38.19 -47.26 11.27
N SER A 10 36.85 -47.41 11.42
CA SER A 10 35.88 -46.81 10.50
C SER A 10 35.77 -45.34 10.85
N ALA A 11 36.27 -44.49 9.96
CA ALA A 11 36.03 -43.03 10.03
C ALA A 11 34.61 -42.77 9.51
N ILE A 12 33.66 -42.54 10.44
CA ILE A 12 32.33 -42.02 10.09
C ILE A 12 32.47 -40.51 9.90
N GLY A 13 32.49 -40.10 8.62
CA GLY A 13 32.43 -38.70 8.24
C GLY A 13 31.04 -38.13 8.55
N VAL A 14 30.96 -37.31 9.58
CA VAL A 14 29.75 -36.50 9.84
C VAL A 14 29.76 -35.33 8.86
N LEU A 15 28.97 -35.44 7.79
CA LEU A 15 28.69 -34.36 6.84
C LEU A 15 27.72 -33.39 7.49
N ALA A 16 28.20 -32.34 8.16
CA ALA A 16 27.37 -31.27 8.70
C ALA A 16 26.79 -30.44 7.53
N LEU A 17 25.54 -30.63 7.18
CA LEU A 17 24.78 -29.76 6.28
C LEU A 17 24.58 -28.41 7.00
N ILE A 18 25.40 -27.42 6.67
CA ILE A 18 25.19 -26.04 7.05
C ILE A 18 24.09 -25.49 6.13
N VAL A 19 22.84 -25.52 6.60
CA VAL A 19 21.75 -24.76 5.99
C VAL A 19 21.97 -23.29 6.31
N ALA A 20 22.60 -22.58 5.38
CA ALA A 20 22.69 -21.12 5.45
C ALA A 20 21.28 -20.56 5.28
N ALA A 21 20.59 -20.27 6.38
CA ALA A 21 19.41 -19.44 6.37
C ALA A 21 19.84 -18.05 5.91
N THR A 22 19.62 -17.73 4.64
CA THR A 22 19.74 -16.36 4.16
C THR A 22 18.63 -15.56 4.81
N ALA A 23 18.94 -14.92 5.94
CA ALA A 23 18.11 -13.87 6.50
C ALA A 23 18.05 -12.75 5.47
N SER A 24 16.98 -12.74 4.66
CA SER A 24 16.66 -11.60 3.81
C SER A 24 16.41 -10.44 4.77
N ALA A 25 17.32 -9.47 4.79
CA ALA A 25 17.10 -8.25 5.56
C ALA A 25 15.80 -7.62 5.03
N GLU A 26 14.78 -7.59 5.88
CA GLU A 26 13.50 -6.98 5.56
C GLU A 26 13.75 -5.51 5.24
N LYS A 27 13.59 -5.15 3.97
CA LYS A 27 13.75 -3.76 3.54
C LYS A 27 12.63 -2.94 4.19
N ASN A 28 13.01 -1.96 5.01
CA ASN A 28 12.04 -1.03 5.59
C ASN A 28 11.50 -0.09 4.49
N HIS A 29 10.36 -0.45 3.92
CA HIS A 29 9.73 0.29 2.82
C HIS A 29 8.81 1.44 3.29
N GLY A 30 8.58 1.58 4.57
CA GLY A 30 7.59 2.52 5.10
C GLY A 30 6.12 2.07 4.89
N PRO A 31 5.16 2.91 5.29
CA PRO A 31 3.74 2.55 5.24
C PRO A 31 3.26 2.17 3.84
N GLY A 32 2.46 1.13 3.74
CA GLY A 32 1.77 0.74 2.50
C GLY A 32 2.65 0.16 1.39
N VAL A 33 3.94 -0.06 1.64
CA VAL A 33 4.87 -0.60 0.63
C VAL A 33 5.54 -1.87 1.14
N THR A 34 5.59 -2.88 0.27
CA THR A 34 6.34 -4.12 0.48
C THR A 34 7.24 -4.40 -0.73
N ASP A 35 7.96 -5.51 -0.74
CA ASP A 35 8.72 -5.95 -1.92
C ASP A 35 7.84 -6.27 -3.12
N THR A 36 6.54 -6.55 -2.92
CA THR A 36 5.62 -7.01 -3.97
C THR A 36 4.36 -6.17 -4.15
N GLU A 37 4.07 -5.24 -3.24
CA GLU A 37 2.82 -4.47 -3.24
C GLU A 37 3.04 -3.01 -2.85
N ILE A 38 2.23 -2.12 -3.45
CA ILE A 38 2.04 -0.72 -3.06
C ILE A 38 0.55 -0.52 -2.79
N LYS A 39 0.17 -0.23 -1.54
CA LYS A 39 -1.21 0.08 -1.16
C LYS A 39 -1.49 1.58 -1.24
N ILE A 40 -2.54 1.96 -1.96
CA ILE A 40 -3.03 3.32 -2.05
C ILE A 40 -4.51 3.37 -1.67
N GLY A 41 -4.91 4.43 -0.98
CA GLY A 41 -6.28 4.62 -0.52
C GLY A 41 -7.04 5.63 -1.38
N GLN A 42 -8.35 5.46 -1.51
CA GLN A 42 -9.23 6.40 -2.21
C GLN A 42 -10.58 6.50 -1.50
N THR A 43 -11.15 7.72 -1.46
CA THR A 43 -12.56 7.97 -1.16
C THR A 43 -13.22 8.63 -2.35
N ILE A 44 -14.34 8.09 -2.81
CA ILE A 44 -15.08 8.57 -3.99
C ILE A 44 -16.55 8.15 -3.88
N PRO A 45 -17.52 8.97 -4.34
CA PRO A 45 -18.92 8.59 -4.26
C PRO A 45 -19.29 7.54 -5.31
N TYR A 46 -19.49 6.31 -4.86
CA TYR A 46 -20.10 5.25 -5.68
C TYR A 46 -21.61 5.20 -5.54
N SER A 47 -22.15 5.83 -4.50
CA SER A 47 -23.57 5.93 -4.22
C SER A 47 -24.02 7.39 -4.00
N GLY A 48 -25.35 7.60 -3.87
CA GLY A 48 -25.95 8.91 -3.64
C GLY A 48 -26.03 9.79 -4.91
N PRO A 49 -26.39 11.08 -4.74
CA PRO A 49 -26.64 12.00 -5.86
C PRO A 49 -25.43 12.25 -6.77
N ASN A 50 -24.22 12.07 -6.24
CA ASN A 50 -22.96 12.27 -6.96
C ASN A 50 -22.34 10.94 -7.46
N SER A 51 -23.10 9.85 -7.47
CA SER A 51 -22.59 8.51 -7.84
C SER A 51 -22.07 8.41 -9.28
N MET A 52 -22.43 9.32 -10.16
CA MET A 52 -21.87 9.42 -11.51
C MET A 52 -20.34 9.55 -11.50
N TYR A 53 -19.78 10.22 -10.50
CA TYR A 53 -18.33 10.35 -10.33
C TYR A 53 -17.63 9.07 -9.92
N GLY A 54 -18.36 8.08 -9.41
CA GLY A 54 -17.83 6.74 -9.14
C GLY A 54 -17.26 6.03 -10.37
N THR A 55 -17.64 6.48 -11.58
CA THR A 55 -17.05 6.02 -12.83
C THR A 55 -15.52 6.29 -12.88
N ILE A 56 -15.05 7.40 -12.30
CA ILE A 56 -13.63 7.73 -12.22
C ILE A 56 -12.91 6.66 -11.40
N GLY A 57 -13.41 6.30 -10.22
CA GLY A 57 -12.80 5.27 -9.38
C GLY A 57 -12.78 3.91 -10.05
N ARG A 58 -13.84 3.53 -10.76
CA ARG A 58 -13.89 2.29 -11.54
C ARG A 58 -12.87 2.28 -12.68
N ALA A 59 -12.72 3.39 -13.40
CA ALA A 59 -11.74 3.51 -14.48
C ALA A 59 -10.31 3.43 -13.94
N GLN A 60 -10.04 4.07 -12.81
CA GLN A 60 -8.72 4.00 -12.14
C GLN A 60 -8.40 2.59 -11.65
N ALA A 61 -9.37 1.88 -11.07
CA ALA A 61 -9.20 0.48 -10.66
C ALA A 61 -8.85 -0.40 -11.87
N ALA A 62 -9.60 -0.30 -12.96
CA ALA A 62 -9.32 -1.05 -14.19
C ALA A 62 -7.94 -0.70 -14.78
N TYR A 63 -7.52 0.57 -14.71
CA TYR A 63 -6.18 0.97 -15.15
C TYR A 63 -5.08 0.32 -14.30
N PHE A 64 -5.23 0.30 -12.98
CA PHE A 64 -4.25 -0.36 -12.11
C PHE A 64 -4.23 -1.87 -12.29
N GLU A 65 -5.38 -2.51 -12.56
CA GLU A 65 -5.42 -3.93 -12.93
C GLU A 65 -4.62 -4.20 -14.22
N MET A 66 -4.77 -3.34 -15.22
CA MET A 66 -3.99 -3.43 -16.48
C MET A 66 -2.47 -3.26 -16.22
N ILE A 67 -2.06 -2.31 -15.38
CA ILE A 67 -0.66 -2.13 -14.99
C ILE A 67 -0.15 -3.36 -14.24
N ASN A 68 -0.95 -3.89 -13.32
CA ASN A 68 -0.61 -5.07 -12.54
C ASN A 68 -0.45 -6.34 -13.41
N ALA A 69 -1.28 -6.47 -14.45
CA ALA A 69 -1.15 -7.56 -15.43
C ALA A 69 0.17 -7.51 -16.20
N LYS A 70 0.73 -6.30 -16.40
CA LYS A 70 2.03 -6.07 -17.04
C LYS A 70 3.22 -6.16 -16.08
N GLY A 71 3.02 -6.61 -14.84
CA GLY A 71 4.09 -6.77 -13.86
C GLY A 71 4.13 -5.68 -12.78
N GLY A 72 3.22 -4.70 -12.81
CA GLY A 72 3.16 -3.62 -11.83
C GLY A 72 4.23 -2.54 -12.02
N VAL A 73 4.61 -1.87 -10.95
CA VAL A 73 5.62 -0.81 -10.93
C VAL A 73 6.87 -1.32 -10.22
N ASN A 74 7.96 -1.47 -10.95
CA ASN A 74 9.21 -2.03 -10.43
C ASN A 74 9.00 -3.39 -9.72
N GLY A 75 8.17 -4.26 -10.30
CA GLY A 75 7.85 -5.58 -9.75
C GLY A 75 6.81 -5.57 -8.63
N ARG A 76 6.29 -4.41 -8.23
CA ARG A 76 5.25 -4.28 -7.20
C ARG A 76 3.88 -4.07 -7.82
N LYS A 77 2.88 -4.77 -7.34
CA LYS A 77 1.48 -4.57 -7.74
C LYS A 77 0.87 -3.39 -6.98
N ILE A 78 0.09 -2.57 -7.66
CA ILE A 78 -0.68 -1.50 -7.04
C ILE A 78 -1.98 -2.10 -6.51
N ARG A 79 -2.23 -1.93 -5.21
CA ARG A 79 -3.50 -2.26 -4.57
C ARG A 79 -4.26 -0.99 -4.24
N LEU A 80 -5.29 -0.68 -5.03
CA LEU A 80 -6.21 0.40 -4.75
C LEU A 80 -7.29 -0.06 -3.76
N ILE A 81 -7.38 0.59 -2.60
CA ILE A 81 -8.48 0.43 -1.64
C ILE A 81 -9.38 1.65 -1.81
N SER A 82 -10.47 1.48 -2.55
CA SER A 82 -11.42 2.56 -2.88
C SER A 82 -12.71 2.38 -2.10
N LEU A 83 -13.10 3.40 -1.33
CA LEU A 83 -14.23 3.37 -0.41
C LEU A 83 -15.30 4.39 -0.83
N ASP A 84 -16.56 3.98 -0.73
CA ASP A 84 -17.73 4.81 -1.04
C ASP A 84 -18.03 5.79 0.09
N ASP A 85 -17.74 7.06 -0.11
CA ASP A 85 -18.07 8.11 0.85
C ASP A 85 -19.45 8.78 0.58
N ALA A 86 -20.15 8.40 -0.46
CA ALA A 86 -21.43 8.99 -0.88
C ALA A 86 -21.38 10.53 -0.97
N PHE A 87 -20.21 11.13 -1.22
CA PHE A 87 -19.95 12.57 -1.17
C PHE A 87 -20.20 13.22 0.21
N SER A 88 -20.09 12.45 1.28
CA SER A 88 -20.37 12.88 2.66
C SER A 88 -19.06 13.15 3.41
N PRO A 89 -18.75 14.41 3.80
CA PRO A 89 -17.53 14.71 4.55
C PRO A 89 -17.33 13.87 5.82
N PRO A 90 -18.36 13.58 6.64
CA PRO A 90 -18.19 12.67 7.78
C PRO A 90 -17.74 11.27 7.39
N LYS A 91 -18.34 10.67 6.34
CA LYS A 91 -17.91 9.36 5.82
C LYS A 91 -16.50 9.41 5.24
N THR A 92 -16.18 10.49 4.53
CA THR A 92 -14.82 10.69 4.01
C THR A 92 -13.79 10.69 5.14
N VAL A 93 -14.07 11.38 6.25
CA VAL A 93 -13.20 11.39 7.44
C VAL A 93 -13.05 9.98 8.03
N GLU A 94 -14.16 9.26 8.23
CA GLU A 94 -14.16 7.89 8.74
C GLU A 94 -13.31 6.96 7.86
N HIS A 95 -13.58 6.96 6.57
CA HIS A 95 -12.87 6.12 5.60
C HIS A 95 -11.40 6.49 5.46
N THR A 96 -11.06 7.78 5.47
CA THR A 96 -9.66 8.23 5.42
C THR A 96 -8.90 7.75 6.65
N ARG A 97 -9.49 7.84 7.85
CA ARG A 97 -8.87 7.29 9.08
C ARG A 97 -8.65 5.78 8.97
N ARG A 98 -9.64 5.04 8.50
CA ARG A 98 -9.51 3.61 8.27
C ARG A 98 -8.36 3.30 7.29
N LEU A 99 -8.31 3.97 6.15
CA LEU A 99 -7.26 3.79 5.13
C LEU A 99 -5.87 4.03 5.71
N VAL A 100 -5.71 5.07 6.53
CA VAL A 100 -4.41 5.43 7.13
C VAL A 100 -4.05 4.54 8.31
N GLU A 101 -4.99 4.32 9.25
CA GLU A 101 -4.68 3.73 10.56
C GLU A 101 -4.84 2.19 10.57
N ALA A 102 -5.78 1.65 9.77
CA ALA A 102 -6.04 0.21 9.72
C ALA A 102 -5.48 -0.45 8.45
N ASP A 103 -5.75 0.14 7.29
CA ASP A 103 -5.29 -0.41 6.01
C ASP A 103 -3.82 -0.08 5.73
N ASN A 104 -3.26 0.92 6.44
CA ASN A 104 -1.86 1.35 6.37
C ASN A 104 -1.43 1.67 4.93
N VAL A 105 -2.17 2.57 4.25
CA VAL A 105 -1.88 2.97 2.87
C VAL A 105 -0.69 3.92 2.79
N LEU A 106 0.04 3.89 1.67
CA LEU A 106 1.14 4.81 1.38
C LEU A 106 0.65 6.26 1.25
N LEU A 107 -0.48 6.45 0.59
CA LEU A 107 -1.03 7.76 0.27
C LEU A 107 -2.55 7.66 -0.01
N ILE A 108 -3.21 8.82 0.00
CA ILE A 108 -4.57 8.97 -0.52
C ILE A 108 -4.50 9.46 -1.95
N PHE A 109 -5.11 8.69 -2.85
CA PHE A 109 -5.08 8.90 -4.30
C PHE A 109 -6.44 9.36 -4.81
N SER A 110 -6.47 10.48 -5.53
CA SER A 110 -7.61 10.92 -6.33
C SER A 110 -8.96 10.97 -5.57
N SER A 111 -8.94 11.37 -4.28
CA SER A 111 -10.16 11.60 -3.51
C SER A 111 -10.97 12.75 -4.11
N LEU A 112 -12.32 12.60 -4.13
CA LEU A 112 -13.19 13.50 -4.88
C LEU A 112 -14.03 14.40 -3.99
N GLY A 113 -14.08 15.67 -4.36
CA GLY A 113 -14.99 16.69 -3.84
C GLY A 113 -14.29 17.76 -3.01
N THR A 114 -14.72 19.00 -3.18
CA THR A 114 -14.21 20.14 -2.38
C THR A 114 -14.55 19.99 -0.90
N PRO A 115 -15.80 19.69 -0.48
CA PRO A 115 -16.15 19.56 0.93
C PRO A 115 -15.48 18.35 1.58
N THR A 116 -15.40 17.23 0.87
CA THR A 116 -14.79 15.99 1.33
C THR A 116 -13.28 16.14 1.53
N ASN A 117 -12.56 16.68 0.54
CA ASN A 117 -11.13 16.96 0.66
C ASN A 117 -10.83 18.00 1.74
N SER A 118 -11.71 19.02 1.91
CA SER A 118 -11.57 20.02 2.99
C SER A 118 -11.71 19.42 4.38
N ALA A 119 -12.41 18.32 4.53
CA ALA A 119 -12.60 17.66 5.82
C ALA A 119 -11.37 16.84 6.27
N ILE A 120 -10.50 16.41 5.34
CA ILE A 120 -9.42 15.45 5.62
C ILE A 120 -8.01 16.03 5.56
N TYR A 121 -7.76 17.16 4.86
CA TYR A 121 -6.40 17.63 4.62
C TYR A 121 -5.58 17.88 5.89
N LYS A 122 -6.19 18.51 6.94
CA LYS A 122 -5.48 18.76 8.20
C LYS A 122 -5.04 17.47 8.89
N TYR A 123 -5.91 16.45 8.85
CA TYR A 123 -5.60 15.12 9.39
C TYR A 123 -4.45 14.48 8.61
N LEU A 124 -4.53 14.48 7.28
CA LEU A 124 -3.49 13.90 6.42
C LEU A 124 -2.14 14.59 6.61
N ASN A 125 -2.11 15.93 6.67
CA ASN A 125 -0.90 16.69 6.95
C ASN A 125 -0.31 16.35 8.34
N ALA A 126 -1.14 16.28 9.38
CA ALA A 126 -0.71 15.89 10.72
C ALA A 126 -0.13 14.48 10.77
N LYS A 127 -0.68 13.56 9.98
CA LYS A 127 -0.19 12.17 9.85
C LYS A 127 0.95 12.01 8.85
N ARG A 128 1.31 13.06 8.11
CA ARG A 128 2.31 13.07 7.03
C ARG A 128 1.99 12.04 5.94
N VAL A 129 0.70 11.87 5.63
CA VAL A 129 0.21 11.01 4.55
C VAL A 129 -0.06 11.87 3.33
N PRO A 130 0.63 11.64 2.21
CA PRO A 130 0.41 12.43 0.99
C PRO A 130 -1.01 12.24 0.45
N GLN A 131 -1.59 13.32 -0.05
CA GLN A 131 -2.83 13.31 -0.83
C GLN A 131 -2.51 13.76 -2.25
N LEU A 132 -2.59 12.84 -3.22
CA LEU A 132 -2.20 13.12 -4.59
C LEU A 132 -3.42 13.10 -5.53
N PHE A 133 -3.40 14.03 -6.50
CA PHE A 133 -4.42 14.13 -7.54
C PHE A 133 -5.85 14.30 -6.99
N ALA A 134 -5.98 15.07 -5.90
CA ALA A 134 -7.30 15.40 -5.35
C ALA A 134 -8.20 16.05 -6.41
N ILE A 135 -9.40 15.50 -6.59
CA ILE A 135 -10.35 16.00 -7.58
C ILE A 135 -11.21 17.08 -6.92
N SER A 136 -10.90 18.33 -7.19
CA SER A 136 -11.60 19.49 -6.65
C SER A 136 -11.54 20.67 -7.62
N GLY A 137 -12.63 21.42 -7.71
CA GLY A 137 -12.64 22.71 -8.44
C GLY A 137 -12.23 23.92 -7.57
N ALA A 138 -11.77 23.71 -6.33
CA ALA A 138 -11.44 24.81 -5.44
C ALA A 138 -9.96 25.18 -5.54
N ALA A 139 -9.67 26.43 -5.96
CA ALA A 139 -8.31 26.97 -6.10
C ALA A 139 -7.51 26.98 -4.78
N LYS A 140 -8.18 26.84 -3.63
CA LYS A 140 -7.47 26.80 -2.34
C LYS A 140 -6.47 25.66 -2.20
N PHE A 141 -6.67 24.54 -2.93
CA PHE A 141 -5.74 23.41 -2.91
C PHE A 141 -4.47 23.64 -3.74
N ASP A 142 -4.38 24.77 -4.46
CA ASP A 142 -3.18 25.18 -5.20
C ASP A 142 -2.19 25.96 -4.31
N ASP A 143 -2.51 26.15 -3.01
CA ASP A 143 -1.63 26.82 -2.04
C ASP A 143 -0.74 25.80 -1.31
N PRO A 144 0.54 25.63 -1.73
CA PRO A 144 1.43 24.65 -1.13
C PRO A 144 1.88 25.00 0.29
N LYS A 145 1.56 26.23 0.79
CA LYS A 145 1.85 26.60 2.17
C LYS A 145 0.77 26.10 3.14
N GLN A 146 -0.48 26.09 2.69
CA GLN A 146 -1.61 25.59 3.50
C GLN A 146 -1.88 24.10 3.26
N TYR A 147 -1.56 23.61 2.08
CA TYR A 147 -1.84 22.24 1.61
C TYR A 147 -0.56 21.61 1.04
N PRO A 148 0.45 21.38 1.88
CA PRO A 148 1.75 20.85 1.46
C PRO A 148 1.68 19.40 0.99
#